data_ce8e7510e9adbe5cc1403a486fae9a4f
#
_entry.id   ce8e7510e9adbe5cc1403a486fae9a4f
#
_cell.length_a   1.000
_cell.length_b   1.000
_cell.length_c   1.000
_cell.angle_alpha   90.00
_cell.angle_beta   90.00
_cell.angle_gamma   90.00
#
_symmetry.space_group_name_H-M   'P 1'
#
loop_
_entity.id
_entity.type
_entity.pdbx_description
1 polymer ?
#
loop_
_entity_poly.entity_id
_entity_poly.type
_entity_poly.pdbx_seq_one_letter_code
_entity_poly.pdbx_strand_id
1 'polypeptide(L)'
;TFSGNITDSSLIDDFGYTESAMRLFKENYQVEGNIKDLILTSDEIRDKWQTFKVDNVTNMVKMMSQAIKEANPNMMISAAVMSSLSGAIQTYAQDFGTWIKEGYVDNLDPMIYSGSNAYVLSRMESFIETVNGDANIVIGISPDNSGGNVITISEQIELISKYVQIGFNEFSCKNIFSSEEIMSGFMMLEREYNATIYDASHTIRKKYAQSMLDRITNYYQYTSIMSNSKELIKLYNLLYSDLIDISLVKTELNKITNETIKNKLILEVEYIEMILEGK
;
A
#
# COMPACT_ATOMS: atom_id res chain seq x y z
N THR A 1 -23.16 2.77 -9.78
CA THR A 1 -23.67 3.16 -11.13
C THR A 1 -22.59 3.92 -11.86
N PHE A 2 -22.05 3.34 -12.92
CA PHE A 2 -21.09 4.00 -13.81
C PHE A 2 -21.84 5.02 -14.68
N SER A 3 -21.99 6.24 -14.19
CA SER A 3 -22.66 7.31 -14.91
C SER A 3 -21.64 8.14 -15.69
N GLY A 4 -21.35 7.73 -16.90
CA GLY A 4 -20.58 8.53 -17.87
C GLY A 4 -21.10 8.26 -19.27
N ASN A 5 -21.18 9.27 -20.13
CA ASN A 5 -21.45 9.07 -21.54
C ASN A 5 -20.27 8.32 -22.16
N ILE A 6 -20.40 7.01 -22.36
CA ILE A 6 -19.42 6.21 -23.08
C ILE A 6 -19.64 6.45 -24.56
N THR A 7 -18.60 6.86 -25.24
CA THR A 7 -18.55 7.03 -26.70
C THR A 7 -17.70 5.93 -27.32
N ASP A 8 -17.84 5.71 -28.63
CA ASP A 8 -16.99 4.77 -29.37
C ASP A 8 -15.49 5.01 -29.12
N SER A 9 -15.08 6.27 -28.97
CA SER A 9 -13.69 6.61 -28.68
C SER A 9 -13.23 6.15 -27.30
N SER A 10 -14.11 6.12 -26.30
CA SER A 10 -13.76 5.62 -24.96
C SER A 10 -13.67 4.08 -24.89
N LEU A 11 -14.26 3.35 -25.82
CA LEU A 11 -14.08 1.91 -25.95
C LEU A 11 -12.74 1.54 -26.61
N ILE A 12 -12.14 2.43 -27.39
CA ILE A 12 -10.84 2.19 -28.04
C ILE A 12 -9.73 2.11 -27.00
N ASP A 13 -9.83 2.89 -25.93
CA ASP A 13 -8.86 2.94 -24.84
C ASP A 13 -9.17 1.96 -23.71
N ASP A 14 -10.31 1.23 -23.78
CA ASP A 14 -10.67 0.19 -22.81
C ASP A 14 -10.13 -1.19 -23.24
N PHE A 15 -10.03 -2.10 -22.30
CA PHE A 15 -9.47 -3.45 -22.50
C PHE A 15 -10.48 -4.55 -22.17
N GLY A 16 -10.11 -5.79 -22.52
CA GLY A 16 -10.91 -6.98 -22.19
C GLY A 16 -11.80 -7.47 -23.33
N TYR A 17 -11.82 -6.81 -24.49
CA TYR A 17 -12.67 -7.18 -25.64
C TYR A 17 -12.06 -8.26 -26.54
N THR A 18 -11.43 -9.28 -25.96
CA THR A 18 -11.04 -10.46 -26.72
C THR A 18 -12.25 -11.32 -27.06
N GLU A 19 -12.18 -12.09 -28.16
CA GLU A 19 -13.26 -13.01 -28.54
C GLU A 19 -13.63 -13.97 -27.40
N SER A 20 -12.60 -14.50 -26.71
CA SER A 20 -12.83 -15.41 -25.58
C SER A 20 -13.54 -14.74 -24.42
N ALA A 21 -13.15 -13.51 -24.05
CA ALA A 21 -13.79 -12.77 -22.96
C ALA A 21 -15.24 -12.42 -23.31
N MET A 22 -15.49 -11.92 -24.52
CA MET A 22 -16.84 -11.60 -24.97
C MET A 22 -17.75 -12.84 -25.04
N ARG A 23 -17.21 -13.98 -25.46
CA ARG A 23 -17.93 -15.27 -25.46
C ARG A 23 -18.29 -15.70 -24.05
N LEU A 24 -17.33 -15.73 -23.13
CA LEU A 24 -17.56 -16.08 -21.72
C LEU A 24 -18.57 -15.14 -21.04
N PHE A 25 -18.49 -13.85 -21.32
CA PHE A 25 -19.47 -12.89 -20.81
C PHE A 25 -20.90 -13.21 -21.29
N LYS A 26 -21.07 -13.50 -22.59
CA LYS A 26 -22.38 -13.89 -23.14
C LYS A 26 -22.92 -15.15 -22.48
N GLU A 27 -22.07 -16.15 -22.28
CA GLU A 27 -22.43 -17.40 -21.62
C GLU A 27 -22.84 -17.18 -20.15
N ASN A 28 -22.05 -16.41 -19.39
CA ASN A 28 -22.26 -16.19 -17.96
C ASN A 28 -23.49 -15.32 -17.67
N TYR A 29 -23.73 -14.31 -18.50
CA TYR A 29 -24.81 -13.34 -18.27
C TYR A 29 -26.01 -13.51 -19.20
N GLN A 30 -26.01 -14.55 -20.05
CA GLN A 30 -27.05 -14.87 -21.00
C GLN A 30 -27.41 -13.68 -21.92
N VAL A 31 -26.37 -13.01 -22.44
CA VAL A 31 -26.45 -11.81 -23.27
C VAL A 31 -26.26 -12.20 -24.73
N GLU A 32 -27.19 -11.78 -25.58
CA GLU A 32 -27.11 -11.95 -27.05
C GLU A 32 -26.76 -10.62 -27.72
N GLY A 33 -26.14 -10.68 -28.91
CA GLY A 33 -25.79 -9.49 -29.69
C GLY A 33 -24.31 -9.13 -29.62
N ASN A 34 -23.96 -7.95 -30.13
CA ASN A 34 -22.61 -7.41 -30.10
C ASN A 34 -22.37 -6.70 -28.75
N ILE A 35 -21.43 -7.18 -27.96
CA ILE A 35 -21.16 -6.64 -26.62
C ILE A 35 -20.77 -5.16 -26.67
N LYS A 36 -19.95 -4.75 -27.64
CA LYS A 36 -19.53 -3.35 -27.78
C LYS A 36 -20.73 -2.42 -28.02
N ASP A 37 -21.63 -2.80 -28.89
CA ASP A 37 -22.85 -2.03 -29.18
C ASP A 37 -23.77 -1.98 -27.96
N LEU A 38 -23.90 -3.08 -27.25
CA LEU A 38 -24.76 -3.17 -26.05
C LEU A 38 -24.20 -2.33 -24.89
N ILE A 39 -22.90 -2.26 -24.71
CA ILE A 39 -22.25 -1.41 -23.68
C ILE A 39 -22.52 0.08 -23.96
N LEU A 40 -22.56 0.48 -25.22
CA LEU A 40 -22.88 1.85 -25.61
C LEU A 40 -24.32 2.24 -25.32
N THR A 41 -25.26 1.28 -25.39
CA THR A 41 -26.72 1.52 -25.39
C THR A 41 -27.40 1.08 -24.09
N SER A 42 -26.77 0.29 -23.24
CA SER A 42 -27.35 -0.26 -22.01
C SER A 42 -26.44 -0.10 -20.80
N ASP A 43 -26.85 0.68 -19.83
CA ASP A 43 -26.16 0.86 -18.56
C ASP A 43 -26.05 -0.47 -17.80
N GLU A 44 -27.10 -1.30 -17.82
CA GLU A 44 -27.11 -2.62 -17.19
C GLU A 44 -26.02 -3.54 -17.77
N ILE A 45 -25.88 -3.58 -19.08
CA ILE A 45 -24.85 -4.42 -19.73
C ILE A 45 -23.46 -3.86 -19.43
N ARG A 46 -23.32 -2.54 -19.37
CA ARG A 46 -22.08 -1.87 -19.01
C ARG A 46 -21.62 -2.22 -17.60
N ASP A 47 -22.53 -2.17 -16.63
CA ASP A 47 -22.25 -2.52 -15.25
C ASP A 47 -21.88 -4.00 -15.11
N LYS A 48 -22.61 -4.89 -15.80
CA LYS A 48 -22.28 -6.32 -15.86
C LYS A 48 -20.92 -6.58 -16.50
N TRP A 49 -20.57 -5.87 -17.57
CA TRP A 49 -19.28 -5.99 -18.24
C TRP A 49 -18.14 -5.53 -17.32
N GLN A 50 -18.33 -4.43 -16.61
CA GLN A 50 -17.33 -3.95 -15.64
C GLN A 50 -17.16 -4.95 -14.48
N THR A 51 -18.25 -5.46 -13.92
CA THR A 51 -18.20 -6.52 -12.90
C THR A 51 -17.45 -7.74 -13.40
N PHE A 52 -17.76 -8.21 -14.61
CA PHE A 52 -17.07 -9.33 -15.23
C PHE A 52 -15.55 -9.10 -15.36
N LYS A 53 -15.11 -7.90 -15.75
CA LYS A 53 -13.68 -7.57 -15.81
C LYS A 53 -13.03 -7.61 -14.42
N VAL A 54 -13.68 -7.01 -13.43
CA VAL A 54 -13.21 -6.99 -12.03
C VAL A 54 -13.08 -8.39 -11.46
N ASP A 55 -14.09 -9.22 -11.67
CA ASP A 55 -14.11 -10.62 -11.21
C ASP A 55 -12.98 -11.43 -11.85
N ASN A 56 -12.73 -11.25 -13.14
CA ASN A 56 -11.64 -11.96 -13.82
C ASN A 56 -10.27 -11.54 -13.30
N VAL A 57 -10.02 -10.25 -13.08
CA VAL A 57 -8.75 -9.77 -12.53
C VAL A 57 -8.59 -10.26 -11.08
N THR A 58 -9.63 -10.16 -10.26
CA THR A 58 -9.61 -10.65 -8.88
C THR A 58 -9.38 -12.15 -8.82
N ASN A 59 -10.03 -12.94 -9.66
CA ASN A 59 -9.79 -14.38 -9.74
C ASN A 59 -8.37 -14.72 -10.17
N MET A 60 -7.78 -13.97 -11.09
CA MET A 60 -6.38 -14.14 -11.47
C MET A 60 -5.45 -13.89 -10.28
N VAL A 61 -5.63 -12.78 -9.56
CA VAL A 61 -4.85 -12.45 -8.35
C VAL A 61 -5.00 -13.54 -7.28
N LYS A 62 -6.23 -14.01 -7.04
CA LYS A 62 -6.51 -15.12 -6.12
C LYS A 62 -5.75 -16.39 -6.50
N MET A 63 -5.84 -16.81 -7.77
CA MET A 63 -5.15 -18.02 -8.24
C MET A 63 -3.63 -17.90 -8.12
N MET A 64 -3.07 -16.74 -8.46
CA MET A 64 -1.64 -16.48 -8.30
C MET A 64 -1.23 -16.52 -6.83
N SER A 65 -2.00 -15.89 -5.96
CA SER A 65 -1.77 -15.90 -4.51
C SER A 65 -1.77 -17.32 -3.95
N GLN A 66 -2.77 -18.12 -4.30
CA GLN A 66 -2.86 -19.52 -3.87
C GLN A 66 -1.64 -20.32 -4.31
N ALA A 67 -1.27 -20.25 -5.58
CA ALA A 67 -0.12 -20.99 -6.12
C ALA A 67 1.20 -20.57 -5.45
N ILE A 68 1.39 -19.26 -5.17
CA ILE A 68 2.57 -18.75 -4.50
C ILE A 68 2.62 -19.24 -3.04
N LYS A 69 1.52 -19.13 -2.31
CA LYS A 69 1.45 -19.53 -0.90
C LYS A 69 1.52 -21.05 -0.72
N GLU A 70 1.04 -21.83 -1.68
CA GLU A 70 1.25 -23.28 -1.71
C GLU A 70 2.73 -23.64 -1.90
N ALA A 71 3.45 -22.91 -2.77
CA ALA A 71 4.88 -23.14 -2.99
C ALA A 71 5.74 -22.65 -1.80
N ASN A 72 5.40 -21.51 -1.23
CA ASN A 72 6.08 -20.93 -0.06
C ASN A 72 5.10 -20.06 0.77
N PRO A 73 4.58 -20.60 1.90
CA PRO A 73 3.63 -19.86 2.75
C PRO A 73 4.14 -18.52 3.28
N ASN A 74 5.46 -18.36 3.39
CA ASN A 74 6.10 -17.13 3.90
C ASN A 74 6.41 -16.11 2.79
N MET A 75 6.13 -16.43 1.53
CA MET A 75 6.35 -15.48 0.44
C MET A 75 5.40 -14.29 0.55
N MET A 76 5.95 -13.09 0.57
CA MET A 76 5.16 -11.85 0.53
C MET A 76 4.75 -11.54 -0.91
N ILE A 77 3.49 -11.17 -1.08
CA ILE A 77 2.89 -10.83 -2.37
C ILE A 77 2.60 -9.33 -2.38
N SER A 78 3.20 -8.63 -3.33
CA SER A 78 3.04 -7.19 -3.53
C SER A 78 2.29 -6.91 -4.83
N ALA A 79 1.44 -5.90 -4.84
CA ALA A 79 0.72 -5.47 -6.02
C ALA A 79 0.85 -3.95 -6.26
N ALA A 80 1.36 -3.58 -7.44
CA ALA A 80 1.30 -2.21 -7.91
C ALA A 80 -0.14 -1.85 -8.31
N VAL A 81 -0.68 -0.80 -7.72
CA VAL A 81 -2.08 -0.40 -7.91
C VAL A 81 -2.23 1.10 -8.17
N MET A 82 -3.37 1.49 -8.70
CA MET A 82 -3.70 2.92 -8.79
C MET A 82 -3.92 3.52 -7.39
N SER A 83 -3.65 4.81 -7.26
CA SER A 83 -3.71 5.54 -5.99
C SER A 83 -5.13 5.79 -5.45
N SER A 84 -6.16 5.33 -6.12
CA SER A 84 -7.57 5.46 -5.73
C SER A 84 -8.30 4.16 -6.04
N LEU A 85 -8.99 3.58 -5.06
CA LEU A 85 -9.73 2.32 -5.24
C LEU A 85 -10.79 2.44 -6.32
N SER A 86 -11.60 3.51 -6.31
CA SER A 86 -12.63 3.70 -7.33
C SER A 86 -12.04 3.86 -8.73
N GLY A 87 -10.95 4.63 -8.87
CA GLY A 87 -10.24 4.78 -10.14
C GLY A 87 -9.58 3.48 -10.60
N ALA A 88 -9.01 2.71 -9.69
CA ALA A 88 -8.42 1.40 -9.95
C ALA A 88 -9.44 0.40 -10.50
N ILE A 89 -10.62 0.32 -9.86
CA ILE A 89 -11.73 -0.53 -10.30
C ILE A 89 -12.24 -0.08 -11.66
N GLN A 90 -12.45 1.22 -11.85
CA GLN A 90 -13.07 1.74 -13.08
C GLN A 90 -12.16 1.59 -14.29
N THR A 91 -10.88 1.92 -14.15
CA THR A 91 -9.95 2.01 -15.28
C THR A 91 -9.22 0.70 -15.53
N TYR A 92 -8.85 -0.04 -14.48
CA TYR A 92 -7.97 -1.20 -14.58
C TYR A 92 -8.58 -2.48 -14.01
N ALA A 93 -9.82 -2.43 -13.57
CA ALA A 93 -10.50 -3.55 -12.90
C ALA A 93 -9.74 -4.08 -11.66
N GLN A 94 -8.95 -3.23 -11.01
CA GLN A 94 -8.14 -3.56 -9.83
C GLN A 94 -8.97 -3.32 -8.56
N ASP A 95 -9.71 -4.32 -8.10
CA ASP A 95 -10.38 -4.27 -6.79
C ASP A 95 -9.42 -4.71 -5.68
N PHE A 96 -8.40 -3.88 -5.43
CA PHE A 96 -7.43 -4.15 -4.37
C PHE A 96 -8.05 -4.11 -2.96
N GLY A 97 -9.22 -3.49 -2.79
CA GLY A 97 -9.97 -3.55 -1.55
C GLY A 97 -10.41 -4.98 -1.23
N THR A 98 -10.93 -5.71 -2.22
CA THR A 98 -11.22 -7.14 -2.09
C THR A 98 -9.94 -7.95 -1.91
N TRP A 99 -8.86 -7.64 -2.64
CA TRP A 99 -7.61 -8.42 -2.55
C TRP A 99 -6.99 -8.40 -1.16
N ILE A 100 -6.98 -7.24 -0.48
CA ILE A 100 -6.48 -7.15 0.90
C ILE A 100 -7.42 -7.81 1.90
N LYS A 101 -8.72 -7.60 1.76
CA LYS A 101 -9.73 -8.18 2.66
C LYS A 101 -9.70 -9.71 2.65
N GLU A 102 -9.51 -10.30 1.48
CA GLU A 102 -9.44 -11.75 1.28
C GLU A 102 -8.01 -12.31 1.49
N GLY A 103 -7.02 -11.46 1.79
CA GLY A 103 -5.64 -11.86 2.03
C GLY A 103 -4.90 -12.37 0.80
N TYR A 104 -5.27 -11.94 -0.40
CA TYR A 104 -4.60 -12.33 -1.63
C TYR A 104 -3.28 -11.60 -1.85
N VAL A 105 -3.13 -10.42 -1.26
CA VAL A 105 -1.90 -9.61 -1.31
C VAL A 105 -1.52 -9.16 0.10
N ASP A 106 -0.22 -9.08 0.37
CA ASP A 106 0.35 -8.66 1.65
C ASP A 106 0.75 -7.18 1.63
N ASN A 107 1.16 -6.68 0.46
CA ASN A 107 1.60 -5.30 0.24
C ASN A 107 0.84 -4.67 -0.93
N LEU A 108 0.56 -3.36 -0.80
CA LEU A 108 0.07 -2.54 -1.91
C LEU A 108 1.07 -1.43 -2.20
N ASP A 109 1.41 -1.27 -3.48
CA ASP A 109 2.32 -0.25 -3.98
C ASP A 109 1.52 0.75 -4.83
N PRO A 110 0.83 1.75 -4.20
CA PRO A 110 0.06 2.73 -4.96
C PRO A 110 0.99 3.64 -5.76
N MET A 111 0.74 3.74 -7.06
CA MET A 111 1.47 4.60 -7.97
C MET A 111 0.99 6.05 -7.82
N ILE A 112 1.66 6.84 -6.96
CA ILE A 112 1.34 8.25 -6.70
C ILE A 112 2.36 9.14 -7.40
N TYR A 113 2.47 9.01 -8.70
CA TYR A 113 3.42 9.73 -9.52
C TYR A 113 2.97 11.19 -9.74
N SER A 114 3.61 12.13 -9.08
CA SER A 114 3.28 13.56 -9.18
C SER A 114 4.44 14.46 -8.77
N GLY A 115 4.59 15.61 -9.43
CA GLY A 115 5.48 16.68 -9.00
C GLY A 115 4.92 17.57 -7.87
N SER A 116 3.69 17.30 -7.41
CA SER A 116 3.04 18.09 -6.35
C SER A 116 3.06 17.34 -5.01
N ASN A 117 3.80 17.86 -4.04
CA ASN A 117 3.87 17.31 -2.69
C ASN A 117 2.50 17.28 -1.99
N ALA A 118 1.66 18.30 -2.21
CA ALA A 118 0.31 18.36 -1.67
C ALA A 118 -0.58 17.25 -2.24
N TYR A 119 -0.43 16.94 -3.54
CA TYR A 119 -1.15 15.83 -4.16
C TYR A 119 -0.69 14.49 -3.61
N VAL A 120 0.63 14.27 -3.51
CA VAL A 120 1.20 13.02 -2.95
C VAL A 120 0.69 12.80 -1.52
N LEU A 121 0.74 13.84 -0.67
CA LEU A 121 0.24 13.77 0.70
C LEU A 121 -1.24 13.38 0.74
N SER A 122 -2.09 14.14 0.04
CA SER A 122 -3.53 13.89 0.04
C SER A 122 -3.90 12.49 -0.46
N ARG A 123 -3.21 12.01 -1.50
CA ARG A 123 -3.44 10.66 -2.04
C ARG A 123 -2.96 9.57 -1.10
N MET A 124 -1.81 9.77 -0.48
CA MET A 124 -1.27 8.85 0.53
C MET A 124 -2.21 8.72 1.72
N GLU A 125 -2.69 9.82 2.29
CA GLU A 125 -3.63 9.82 3.42
C GLU A 125 -4.94 9.09 3.07
N SER A 126 -5.54 9.41 1.92
CA SER A 126 -6.73 8.71 1.43
C SER A 126 -6.50 7.23 1.18
N PHE A 127 -5.30 6.84 0.73
CA PHE A 127 -4.95 5.44 0.51
C PHE A 127 -4.77 4.70 1.85
N ILE A 128 -4.13 5.32 2.83
CA ILE A 128 -4.00 4.78 4.20
C ILE A 128 -5.38 4.52 4.81
N GLU A 129 -6.29 5.49 4.68
CA GLU A 129 -7.67 5.36 5.15
C GLU A 129 -8.38 4.18 4.45
N THR A 130 -8.22 4.04 3.14
CA THR A 130 -8.82 2.96 2.36
C THR A 130 -8.29 1.58 2.77
N VAL A 131 -6.98 1.46 2.97
CA VAL A 131 -6.32 0.19 3.37
C VAL A 131 -6.61 -0.14 4.83
N ASN A 132 -6.75 0.87 5.67
CA ASN A 132 -7.15 0.77 7.09
C ASN A 132 -6.31 -0.23 7.92
N GLY A 133 -5.05 -0.44 7.54
CA GLY A 133 -4.14 -1.35 8.23
C GLY A 133 -4.19 -2.82 7.79
N ASP A 134 -5.03 -3.18 6.83
CA ASP A 134 -5.20 -4.55 6.37
C ASP A 134 -4.07 -5.05 5.45
N ALA A 135 -3.21 -4.15 4.97
CA ALA A 135 -2.01 -4.48 4.19
C ALA A 135 -0.86 -3.52 4.49
N ASN A 136 0.36 -3.91 4.11
CA ASN A 136 1.47 -2.97 4.07
C ASN A 136 1.32 -2.01 2.88
N ILE A 137 1.84 -0.80 3.03
CA ILE A 137 1.80 0.23 1.99
C ILE A 137 3.23 0.65 1.65
N VAL A 138 3.56 0.65 0.36
CA VAL A 138 4.83 1.15 -0.17
C VAL A 138 4.53 2.16 -1.27
N ILE A 139 4.69 3.44 -0.98
CA ILE A 139 4.30 4.52 -1.88
C ILE A 139 5.22 4.55 -3.10
N GLY A 140 4.66 4.39 -4.28
CA GLY A 140 5.37 4.57 -5.55
C GLY A 140 5.47 6.05 -5.90
N ILE A 141 6.70 6.57 -5.96
CA ILE A 141 7.02 7.90 -6.50
C ILE A 141 7.83 7.76 -7.79
N SER A 142 7.91 8.80 -8.59
CA SER A 142 8.61 8.76 -9.87
C SER A 142 9.34 10.08 -10.16
N PRO A 143 10.67 10.03 -10.38
CA PRO A 143 11.45 11.20 -10.76
C PRO A 143 10.93 11.90 -12.02
N ASP A 144 10.43 11.14 -13.00
CA ASP A 144 9.91 11.69 -14.25
C ASP A 144 8.70 12.59 -14.03
N ASN A 145 7.77 12.15 -13.17
CA ASN A 145 6.59 12.95 -12.82
C ASN A 145 6.92 14.11 -11.89
N SER A 146 8.08 14.06 -11.23
CA SER A 146 8.65 15.18 -10.45
C SER A 146 9.48 16.15 -11.30
N GLY A 147 9.52 15.96 -12.64
CA GLY A 147 10.32 16.77 -13.53
C GLY A 147 11.83 16.56 -13.37
N GLY A 148 12.27 15.40 -12.89
CA GLY A 148 13.66 15.09 -12.59
C GLY A 148 14.28 15.91 -11.46
N ASN A 149 13.47 16.62 -10.68
CA ASN A 149 13.96 17.50 -9.62
C ASN A 149 14.22 16.71 -8.33
N VAL A 150 15.49 16.57 -7.98
CA VAL A 150 15.94 15.88 -6.75
C VAL A 150 15.35 16.50 -5.49
N ILE A 151 15.15 17.82 -5.45
CA ILE A 151 14.58 18.51 -4.28
C ILE A 151 13.15 18.02 -4.05
N THR A 152 12.32 17.98 -5.09
CA THR A 152 10.94 17.49 -4.98
C THR A 152 10.89 16.02 -4.51
N ILE A 153 11.78 15.18 -5.04
CA ILE A 153 11.87 13.78 -4.62
C ILE A 153 12.28 13.67 -3.16
N SER A 154 13.29 14.45 -2.72
CA SER A 154 13.72 14.51 -1.32
C SER A 154 12.60 14.92 -0.39
N GLU A 155 11.84 15.96 -0.77
CA GLU A 155 10.68 16.43 0.00
C GLU A 155 9.57 15.36 0.08
N GLN A 156 9.33 14.62 -1.01
CA GLN A 156 8.37 13.52 -1.02
C GLN A 156 8.81 12.36 -0.13
N ILE A 157 10.08 11.97 -0.17
CA ILE A 157 10.65 10.95 0.71
C ILE A 157 10.55 11.39 2.17
N GLU A 158 10.92 12.64 2.49
CA GLU A 158 10.79 13.19 3.84
C GLU A 158 9.33 13.18 4.32
N LEU A 159 8.40 13.55 3.43
CA LEU A 159 6.97 13.53 3.72
C LEU A 159 6.48 12.12 4.02
N ILE A 160 6.84 11.12 3.22
CA ILE A 160 6.46 9.72 3.41
C ILE A 160 7.10 9.16 4.69
N SER A 161 8.35 9.51 4.98
CA SER A 161 9.08 9.02 6.15
C SER A 161 8.45 9.41 7.49
N LYS A 162 7.61 10.45 7.51
CA LYS A 162 6.82 10.83 8.70
C LYS A 162 5.73 9.80 9.04
N TYR A 163 5.41 8.92 8.10
CA TYR A 163 4.44 7.83 8.25
C TYR A 163 5.19 6.49 8.38
N VAL A 164 5.75 6.25 9.53
CA VAL A 164 6.79 5.23 9.81
C VAL A 164 6.45 3.79 9.38
N GLN A 165 5.20 3.45 9.16
CA GLN A 165 4.81 2.13 8.63
C GLN A 165 4.68 2.09 7.11
N ILE A 166 4.98 3.20 6.44
CA ILE A 166 4.86 3.32 5.00
C ILE A 166 6.26 3.37 4.42
N GLY A 167 6.55 2.43 3.54
CA GLY A 167 7.74 2.46 2.70
C GLY A 167 7.53 3.34 1.48
N PHE A 168 8.60 3.55 0.73
CA PHE A 168 8.51 4.10 -0.62
C PHE A 168 9.32 3.25 -1.59
N ASN A 169 8.93 3.29 -2.85
CA ASN A 169 9.70 2.79 -3.97
C ASN A 169 9.80 3.86 -5.07
N GLU A 170 10.87 3.80 -5.82
CA GLU A 170 11.12 4.68 -6.96
C GLU A 170 10.90 3.95 -8.27
N PHE A 171 10.10 4.54 -9.13
CA PHE A 171 9.90 4.06 -10.47
C PHE A 171 10.54 5.05 -11.48
N SER A 172 11.69 4.71 -12.03
CA SER A 172 12.35 3.41 -12.02
C SER A 172 13.87 3.59 -11.90
N CYS A 173 14.61 2.49 -11.65
CA CYS A 173 16.08 2.53 -11.66
C CYS A 173 16.64 3.21 -12.91
N LYS A 174 16.03 3.01 -14.09
CA LYS A 174 16.43 3.68 -15.33
C LYS A 174 16.42 5.21 -15.17
N ASN A 175 15.41 5.74 -14.51
CA ASN A 175 15.25 7.19 -14.33
C ASN A 175 16.24 7.72 -13.31
N ILE A 176 16.48 6.99 -12.22
CA ILE A 176 17.50 7.33 -11.22
C ILE A 176 18.87 7.41 -11.87
N PHE A 177 19.23 6.43 -12.70
CA PHE A 177 20.53 6.39 -13.38
C PHE A 177 20.62 7.23 -14.66
N SER A 178 19.54 7.93 -15.03
CA SER A 178 19.52 8.79 -16.24
C SER A 178 20.28 10.10 -16.06
N SER A 179 20.54 10.54 -14.83
CA SER A 179 21.17 11.81 -14.48
C SER A 179 22.10 11.64 -13.28
N GLU A 180 23.33 12.15 -13.39
CA GLU A 180 24.28 12.16 -12.27
C GLU A 180 23.74 12.98 -11.07
N GLU A 181 22.97 14.03 -11.34
CA GLU A 181 22.35 14.86 -10.32
C GLU A 181 21.32 14.06 -9.51
N ILE A 182 20.39 13.36 -10.18
CA ILE A 182 19.38 12.53 -9.53
C ILE A 182 20.05 11.41 -8.73
N MET A 183 21.00 10.70 -9.35
CA MET A 183 21.71 9.61 -8.70
C MET A 183 22.48 10.10 -7.45
N SER A 184 23.20 11.23 -7.56
CA SER A 184 23.92 11.82 -6.44
C SER A 184 22.97 12.24 -5.31
N GLY A 185 21.83 12.82 -5.64
CA GLY A 185 20.79 13.18 -4.68
C GLY A 185 20.26 11.95 -3.91
N PHE A 186 19.92 10.87 -4.62
CA PHE A 186 19.50 9.62 -3.98
C PHE A 186 20.58 9.03 -3.07
N MET A 187 21.83 9.01 -3.50
CA MET A 187 22.95 8.55 -2.67
C MET A 187 23.15 9.40 -1.40
N MET A 188 22.89 10.70 -1.47
CA MET A 188 22.93 11.57 -0.29
C MET A 188 21.78 11.27 0.67
N LEU A 189 20.55 11.10 0.15
CA LEU A 189 19.38 10.72 0.93
C LEU A 189 19.59 9.36 1.62
N GLU A 190 20.11 8.37 0.90
CA GLU A 190 20.43 7.06 1.48
C GLU A 190 21.38 7.19 2.66
N ARG A 191 22.42 8.01 2.55
CA ARG A 191 23.36 8.25 3.66
C ARG A 191 22.70 8.92 4.85
N GLU A 192 21.80 9.86 4.62
CA GLU A 192 21.11 10.59 5.69
C GLU A 192 20.11 9.69 6.43
N TYR A 193 19.38 8.84 5.72
CA TYR A 193 18.40 7.93 6.31
C TYR A 193 19.02 6.62 6.83
N ASN A 194 20.13 6.15 6.25
CA ASN A 194 20.84 4.95 6.68
C ASN A 194 21.97 5.20 7.68
N ALA A 195 22.16 6.43 8.13
CA ALA A 195 23.06 6.72 9.24
C ALA A 195 22.51 6.11 10.54
N THR A 196 22.38 4.80 10.56
CA THR A 196 22.03 4.02 11.73
C THR A 196 23.23 4.00 12.66
N ILE A 197 23.11 4.73 13.72
CA ILE A 197 24.06 4.75 14.82
C ILE A 197 23.97 3.38 15.51
N TYR A 198 25.05 2.65 15.45
CA TYR A 198 25.27 1.43 16.22
C TYR A 198 25.57 1.77 17.69
N ASP A 199 24.58 2.26 18.39
CA ASP A 199 24.61 2.19 19.86
C ASP A 199 23.44 1.30 20.30
N ALA A 200 23.83 0.08 20.61
CA ALA A 200 22.99 -1.04 20.29
C ALA A 200 21.67 -1.16 21.06
N SER A 201 21.54 -0.91 22.32
CA SER A 201 20.30 -1.28 23.00
C SER A 201 19.38 -0.09 23.31
N HIS A 202 19.92 0.99 23.81
CA HIS A 202 19.15 2.14 24.30
C HIS A 202 18.63 3.01 23.16
N THR A 203 19.47 3.29 22.17
CA THR A 203 19.14 4.15 21.03
C THR A 203 18.13 3.48 20.09
N ILE A 204 18.30 2.20 19.79
CA ILE A 204 17.36 1.45 18.93
C ILE A 204 15.98 1.39 19.58
N ARG A 205 15.90 1.07 20.84
CA ARG A 205 14.66 1.01 21.60
C ARG A 205 13.91 2.35 21.59
N LYS A 206 14.62 3.46 21.85
CA LYS A 206 14.02 4.80 21.81
C LYS A 206 13.55 5.18 20.41
N LYS A 207 14.28 4.78 19.36
CA LYS A 207 13.83 4.97 17.97
C LYS A 207 12.56 4.18 17.67
N TYR A 208 12.44 2.94 18.13
CA TYR A 208 11.20 2.18 18.01
C TYR A 208 10.03 2.82 18.76
N ALA A 209 10.27 3.32 19.96
CA ALA A 209 9.26 4.04 20.73
C ALA A 209 8.83 5.32 20.01
N GLN A 210 9.75 6.11 19.49
CA GLN A 210 9.46 7.30 18.69
C GLN A 210 8.66 6.94 17.42
N SER A 211 9.11 5.91 16.70
CA SER A 211 8.38 5.38 15.55
C SER A 211 6.93 5.01 15.88
N MET A 212 6.69 4.44 17.06
CA MET A 212 5.33 4.12 17.50
C MET A 212 4.50 5.37 17.75
N LEU A 213 5.09 6.43 18.35
CA LEU A 213 4.41 7.72 18.53
C LEU A 213 4.07 8.35 17.18
N ASP A 214 5.00 8.30 16.24
CA ASP A 214 4.80 8.84 14.89
C ASP A 214 3.69 8.09 14.15
N ARG A 215 3.58 6.77 14.32
CA ARG A 215 2.46 5.97 13.81
C ARG A 215 1.12 6.40 14.40
N ILE A 216 1.06 6.64 15.71
CA ILE A 216 -0.15 7.10 16.39
C ILE A 216 -0.56 8.46 15.82
N THR A 217 0.40 9.37 15.66
CA THR A 217 0.15 10.75 15.27
C THR A 217 -0.13 10.90 13.77
N ASN A 218 0.62 10.19 12.91
CA ASN A 218 0.63 10.45 11.47
C ASN A 218 -0.04 9.35 10.65
N TYR A 219 -0.10 8.11 11.15
CA TYR A 219 -0.65 6.99 10.40
C TYR A 219 -1.99 6.50 10.96
N TYR A 220 -2.05 6.16 12.23
CA TYR A 220 -3.25 5.53 12.80
C TYR A 220 -4.46 6.45 12.88
N GLN A 221 -4.25 7.77 12.83
CA GLN A 221 -5.36 8.73 12.75
C GLN A 221 -6.22 8.54 11.47
N TYR A 222 -5.65 7.95 10.42
CA TYR A 222 -6.33 7.64 9.15
C TYR A 222 -6.88 6.22 9.08
N THR A 223 -6.85 5.48 10.19
CA THR A 223 -7.29 4.09 10.23
C THR A 223 -8.22 3.85 11.42
N SER A 224 -8.99 2.75 11.39
CA SER A 224 -9.82 2.31 12.53
C SER A 224 -9.01 1.94 13.78
N ILE A 225 -7.69 1.88 13.66
CA ILE A 225 -6.76 1.50 14.74
C ILE A 225 -6.72 2.55 15.86
N MET A 226 -7.20 3.76 15.63
CA MET A 226 -7.32 4.78 16.66
C MET A 226 -8.13 4.34 17.89
N SER A 227 -8.98 3.33 17.77
CA SER A 227 -9.64 2.71 18.92
C SER A 227 -8.65 2.11 19.94
N ASN A 228 -7.43 1.79 19.53
CA ASN A 228 -6.35 1.26 20.37
C ASN A 228 -5.29 2.32 20.77
N SER A 229 -5.58 3.60 20.56
CA SER A 229 -4.59 4.67 20.78
C SER A 229 -4.06 4.73 22.24
N LYS A 230 -4.88 4.37 23.21
CA LYS A 230 -4.47 4.35 24.64
C LYS A 230 -3.42 3.26 24.90
N GLU A 231 -3.61 2.08 24.34
CA GLU A 231 -2.71 0.95 24.44
C GLU A 231 -1.40 1.26 23.71
N LEU A 232 -1.47 1.86 22.52
CA LEU A 232 -0.30 2.28 21.75
C LEU A 232 0.52 3.36 22.46
N ILE A 233 -0.12 4.36 23.09
CA ILE A 233 0.57 5.37 23.90
C ILE A 233 1.26 4.74 25.11
N LYS A 234 0.63 3.76 25.76
CA LYS A 234 1.27 3.03 26.85
C LYS A 234 2.49 2.25 26.39
N LEU A 235 2.41 1.57 25.24
CA LEU A 235 3.54 0.87 24.66
C LEU A 235 4.69 1.85 24.36
N TYR A 236 4.40 3.01 23.77
CA TYR A 236 5.39 4.07 23.59
C TYR A 236 6.09 4.43 24.90
N ASN A 237 5.33 4.74 25.94
CA ASN A 237 5.89 5.15 27.22
C ASN A 237 6.76 4.07 27.86
N LEU A 238 6.35 2.80 27.76
CA LEU A 238 7.12 1.66 28.27
C LEU A 238 8.41 1.46 27.50
N LEU A 239 8.38 1.55 26.18
CA LEU A 239 9.56 1.39 25.32
C LEU A 239 10.52 2.58 25.41
N TYR A 240 10.01 3.78 25.68
CA TYR A 240 10.82 5.00 25.81
C TYR A 240 11.46 5.15 27.19
N SER A 241 10.95 4.44 28.19
CA SER A 241 11.49 4.46 29.57
C SER A 241 12.96 4.04 29.61
N ASP A 242 13.75 4.61 30.51
CA ASP A 242 15.14 4.21 30.72
C ASP A 242 15.26 2.79 31.29
N LEU A 243 14.26 2.39 32.10
CA LEU A 243 14.12 1.02 32.61
C LEU A 243 12.96 0.34 31.87
N ILE A 244 13.29 -0.64 31.03
CA ILE A 244 12.30 -1.37 30.27
C ILE A 244 11.91 -2.67 30.96
N ASP A 245 10.59 -2.91 31.07
CA ASP A 245 10.02 -4.18 31.49
C ASP A 245 9.31 -4.82 30.27
N ILE A 246 10.01 -5.73 29.62
CA ILE A 246 9.49 -6.46 28.43
C ILE A 246 8.22 -7.25 28.75
N SER A 247 8.08 -7.77 29.96
CA SER A 247 6.91 -8.52 30.36
C SER A 247 5.67 -7.60 30.43
N LEU A 248 5.86 -6.37 30.89
CA LEU A 248 4.81 -5.36 30.91
C LEU A 248 4.49 -4.87 29.48
N VAL A 249 5.49 -4.68 28.62
CA VAL A 249 5.31 -4.35 27.20
C VAL A 249 4.45 -5.43 26.51
N LYS A 250 4.78 -6.70 26.66
CA LYS A 250 3.99 -7.82 26.10
C LYS A 250 2.57 -7.87 26.66
N THR A 251 2.39 -7.51 27.92
CA THR A 251 1.05 -7.44 28.56
C THR A 251 0.19 -6.34 27.94
N GLU A 252 0.74 -5.15 27.72
CA GLU A 252 0.00 -4.05 27.06
C GLU A 252 -0.24 -4.34 25.58
N LEU A 253 0.72 -4.96 24.89
CA LEU A 253 0.58 -5.39 23.50
C LEU A 253 -0.61 -6.34 23.30
N ASN A 254 -0.81 -7.27 24.22
CA ASN A 254 -1.91 -8.21 24.16
C ASN A 254 -3.31 -7.58 24.31
N LYS A 255 -3.40 -6.33 24.74
CA LYS A 255 -4.68 -5.58 24.83
C LYS A 255 -5.08 -4.94 23.51
N ILE A 256 -4.19 -4.92 22.51
CA ILE A 256 -4.50 -4.43 21.18
C ILE A 256 -5.46 -5.40 20.51
N THR A 257 -6.59 -4.88 20.04
CA THR A 257 -7.67 -5.68 19.46
C THR A 257 -7.55 -5.85 17.94
N ASN A 258 -6.83 -4.98 17.26
CA ASN A 258 -6.54 -5.14 15.85
C ASN A 258 -5.41 -6.16 15.67
N GLU A 259 -5.73 -7.38 15.22
CA GLU A 259 -4.79 -8.49 15.11
C GLU A 259 -3.66 -8.23 14.11
N THR A 260 -3.91 -7.53 13.01
CA THR A 260 -2.88 -7.20 12.00
C THR A 260 -1.78 -6.33 12.62
N ILE A 261 -2.17 -5.27 13.32
CA ILE A 261 -1.23 -4.39 14.01
C ILE A 261 -0.56 -5.09 15.18
N LYS A 262 -1.31 -5.85 15.96
CA LYS A 262 -0.77 -6.62 17.07
C LYS A 262 0.35 -7.55 16.62
N ASN A 263 0.13 -8.29 15.55
CA ASN A 263 1.13 -9.22 15.01
C ASN A 263 2.40 -8.50 14.53
N LYS A 264 2.26 -7.33 13.90
CA LYS A 264 3.42 -6.51 13.51
C LYS A 264 4.20 -6.02 14.73
N LEU A 265 3.50 -5.51 15.73
CA LEU A 265 4.13 -5.01 16.96
C LEU A 265 4.76 -6.13 17.79
N ILE A 266 4.22 -7.34 17.76
CA ILE A 266 4.84 -8.53 18.37
C ILE A 266 6.24 -8.74 17.79
N LEU A 267 6.38 -8.78 16.46
CA LEU A 267 7.68 -8.97 15.80
C LEU A 267 8.68 -7.87 16.17
N GLU A 268 8.23 -6.62 16.25
CA GLU A 268 9.09 -5.49 16.65
C GLU A 268 9.53 -5.62 18.11
N VAL A 269 8.65 -5.99 19.01
CA VAL A 269 8.97 -6.18 20.44
C VAL A 269 9.89 -7.38 20.64
N GLU A 270 9.70 -8.47 19.93
CA GLU A 270 10.61 -9.63 19.93
C GLU A 270 12.00 -9.25 19.43
N TYR A 271 12.09 -8.42 18.39
CA TYR A 271 13.39 -7.90 17.92
C TYR A 271 14.07 -7.01 18.97
N ILE A 272 13.32 -6.14 19.67
CA ILE A 272 13.86 -5.34 20.78
C ILE A 272 14.35 -6.24 21.91
N GLU A 273 13.60 -7.28 22.29
CA GLU A 273 13.98 -8.26 23.31
C GLU A 273 15.30 -8.96 22.94
N MET A 274 15.42 -9.43 21.70
CA MET A 274 16.64 -10.05 21.17
C MET A 274 17.86 -9.11 21.29
N ILE A 275 17.72 -7.83 20.95
CA ILE A 275 18.79 -6.81 21.08
C ILE A 275 19.15 -6.60 22.56
N LEU A 276 18.17 -6.53 23.45
CA LEU A 276 18.40 -6.35 24.88
C LEU A 276 19.10 -7.55 25.53
N GLU A 277 18.87 -8.75 25.02
CA GLU A 277 19.53 -9.98 25.47
C GLU A 277 20.93 -10.19 24.85
N GLY A 278 21.34 -9.30 23.93
CA GLY A 278 22.65 -9.39 23.27
C GLY A 278 22.78 -10.55 22.28
N LYS A 279 21.66 -10.96 21.69
CA LYS A 279 21.58 -12.05 20.68
C LYS A 279 21.63 -11.53 19.26
#